data_532e5f7ab1cfc76f2ebb9e2899b80327
#
_entry.id   532e5f7ab1cfc76f2ebb9e2899b80327
#
_cell.length_a   1.000
_cell.length_b   1.000
_cell.length_c   1.000
_cell.angle_alpha   90.00
_cell.angle_beta   90.00
_cell.angle_gamma   90.00
#
_symmetry.space_group_name_H-M   'P 1'
#
loop_
_entity.id
_entity.type
_entity.pdbx_description
1 polymer ?
#
loop_
_entity_poly.entity_id
_entity_poly.type
_entity_poly.pdbx_seq_one_letter_code
_entity_poly.pdbx_strand_id
1 'polypeptide(L)'
;MAHQAVRKEKAAAPAGKYAPKYFTVKQYETLTSLCDAIIPKDERSGGAVEAGAPEFIDLLTSENPEFQNRLGGGLMWLDSYCLDRYGKLYTETTPEQRKEIIELIAYRKNAKANPELRQGVAFFAFLRNMTCDGFYTSKIGIEDLLYIGNVTRSEWPGCPALPE
;
A
#
# COMPACT_ATOMS: atom_id res chain seq x y z
N MET A 1 2.86 13.93 10.21
CA MET A 1 4.30 13.80 10.52
C MET A 1 5.05 12.87 9.56
N ALA A 2 4.64 11.62 9.30
CA ALA A 2 5.39 10.70 8.42
C ALA A 2 5.61 11.21 6.99
N HIS A 3 4.59 11.77 6.32
CA HIS A 3 4.76 12.37 4.98
C HIS A 3 5.73 13.56 4.95
N GLN A 4 5.84 14.32 6.02
CA GLN A 4 6.84 15.41 6.09
C GLN A 4 8.26 14.84 6.23
N ALA A 5 8.43 13.74 6.96
CA ALA A 5 9.71 13.05 7.07
C ALA A 5 10.11 12.46 5.70
N VAL A 6 9.20 11.78 4.99
CA VAL A 6 9.43 11.28 3.63
C VAL A 6 9.85 12.39 2.67
N ARG A 7 9.19 13.55 2.72
CA ARG A 7 9.57 14.71 1.88
C ARG A 7 10.99 15.24 2.16
N LYS A 8 11.36 15.32 3.44
CA LYS A 8 12.72 15.71 3.83
C LYS A 8 13.76 14.74 3.32
N GLU A 9 13.47 13.44 3.39
CA GLU A 9 14.35 12.39 2.91
C GLU A 9 14.51 12.38 1.39
N LYS A 10 13.41 12.55 0.65
CA LYS A 10 13.46 12.72 -0.81
C LYS A 10 14.28 13.96 -1.22
N ALA A 11 14.16 15.05 -0.49
CA ALA A 11 14.92 16.26 -0.75
C ALA A 11 16.42 16.12 -0.44
N ALA A 12 16.78 15.27 0.51
CA ALA A 12 18.16 15.00 0.89
C ALA A 12 18.85 13.93 0.03
N ALA A 13 18.06 13.14 -0.72
CA ALA A 13 18.58 12.04 -1.53
C ALA A 13 19.21 12.51 -2.84
N PRO A 14 20.33 11.92 -3.28
CA PRO A 14 20.91 12.20 -4.59
C PRO A 14 19.87 11.90 -5.70
N ALA A 15 19.70 12.84 -6.63
CA ALA A 15 18.73 12.77 -7.73
C ALA A 15 17.24 12.73 -7.34
N GLY A 16 16.85 13.12 -6.11
CA GLY A 16 15.46 13.21 -5.68
C GLY A 16 14.72 11.86 -5.59
N LYS A 17 15.46 10.74 -5.64
CA LYS A 17 14.90 9.40 -5.49
C LYS A 17 14.97 8.96 -4.03
N TYR A 18 13.85 8.42 -3.53
CA TYR A 18 13.82 7.82 -2.20
C TYR A 18 14.71 6.57 -2.15
N ALA A 19 15.54 6.46 -1.11
CA ALA A 19 16.30 5.26 -0.81
C ALA A 19 15.58 4.50 0.32
N PRO A 20 15.15 3.24 0.09
CA PRO A 20 14.47 2.46 1.13
C PRO A 20 15.34 2.32 2.38
N LYS A 21 14.74 2.46 3.57
CA LYS A 21 15.42 2.35 4.86
C LYS A 21 15.40 0.94 5.42
N TYR A 22 14.33 0.23 5.20
CA TYR A 22 14.14 -1.12 5.72
C TYR A 22 14.17 -2.17 4.61
N PHE A 23 13.38 -1.97 3.55
CA PHE A 23 13.28 -2.95 2.50
C PHE A 23 14.50 -2.95 1.58
N THR A 24 14.90 -4.13 1.11
CA THR A 24 15.84 -4.23 -0.01
C THR A 24 15.22 -3.61 -1.26
N VAL A 25 16.04 -3.26 -2.25
CA VAL A 25 15.55 -2.66 -3.52
C VAL A 25 14.47 -3.54 -4.15
N LYS A 26 14.66 -4.86 -4.23
CA LYS A 26 13.66 -5.79 -4.80
C LYS A 26 12.36 -5.84 -3.99
N GLN A 27 12.46 -5.89 -2.66
CA GLN A 27 11.28 -5.86 -1.80
C GLN A 27 10.51 -4.54 -1.93
N TYR A 28 11.23 -3.43 -2.07
CA TYR A 28 10.62 -2.13 -2.28
C TYR A 28 9.93 -2.01 -3.65
N GLU A 29 10.48 -2.60 -4.70
CA GLU A 29 9.84 -2.73 -6.01
C GLU A 29 8.53 -3.55 -5.91
N THR A 30 8.57 -4.68 -5.20
CA THR A 30 7.37 -5.49 -4.93
C THR A 30 6.33 -4.69 -4.14
N LEU A 31 6.73 -4.00 -3.08
CA LEU A 31 5.87 -3.14 -2.28
C LEU A 31 5.21 -2.05 -3.13
N THR A 32 5.99 -1.37 -3.97
CA THR A 32 5.51 -0.32 -4.88
C THR A 32 4.48 -0.86 -5.85
N SER A 33 4.73 -2.03 -6.46
CA SER A 33 3.79 -2.70 -7.37
C SER A 33 2.48 -3.09 -6.66
N LEU A 34 2.56 -3.54 -5.41
CA LEU A 34 1.36 -3.87 -4.62
C LEU A 34 0.56 -2.62 -4.23
N CYS A 35 1.23 -1.54 -3.85
CA CYS A 35 0.56 -0.27 -3.55
C CYS A 35 -0.17 0.28 -4.78
N ASP A 36 0.47 0.21 -5.96
CA ASP A 36 -0.15 0.62 -7.22
C ASP A 36 -1.39 -0.23 -7.57
N ALA A 37 -1.33 -1.54 -7.32
CA ALA A 37 -2.46 -2.43 -7.54
C ALA A 37 -3.63 -2.20 -6.54
N ILE A 38 -3.35 -1.69 -5.34
CA ILE A 38 -4.35 -1.40 -4.30
C ILE A 38 -5.07 -0.08 -4.58
N ILE A 39 -4.34 0.98 -4.91
CA ILE A 39 -4.89 2.29 -5.29
C ILE A 39 -4.15 2.75 -6.55
N PRO A 40 -4.59 2.30 -7.72
CA PRO A 40 -4.02 2.73 -8.99
C PRO A 40 -4.36 4.19 -9.27
N LYS A 41 -3.54 4.82 -10.11
CA LYS A 41 -3.86 6.12 -10.68
C LYS A 41 -5.10 6.01 -11.58
N ASP A 42 -5.98 6.99 -11.48
CA ASP A 42 -7.13 7.15 -12.36
C ASP A 42 -7.23 8.57 -12.95
N GLU A 43 -8.33 8.87 -13.63
CA GLU A 43 -8.57 10.19 -14.24
C GLU A 43 -8.82 11.29 -13.20
N ARG A 44 -9.23 10.92 -12.00
CA ARG A 44 -9.62 11.84 -10.95
C ARG A 44 -8.46 12.19 -10.03
N SER A 45 -7.59 11.22 -9.74
CA SER A 45 -6.55 11.39 -8.74
C SER A 45 -5.29 10.60 -9.08
N GLY A 46 -4.16 11.02 -8.54
CA GLY A 46 -2.94 10.22 -8.53
C GLY A 46 -3.11 8.96 -7.69
N GLY A 47 -2.34 7.89 -8.03
CA GLY A 47 -2.36 6.64 -7.29
C GLY A 47 -1.55 6.66 -5.99
N ALA A 48 -1.55 5.51 -5.28
CA ALA A 48 -0.79 5.35 -4.03
C ALA A 48 0.71 5.61 -4.19
N VAL A 49 1.28 5.28 -5.34
CA VAL A 49 2.70 5.50 -5.63
C VAL A 49 3.00 6.99 -5.75
N GLU A 50 2.18 7.76 -6.48
CA GLU A 50 2.34 9.20 -6.61
C GLU A 50 2.10 9.94 -5.28
N ALA A 51 1.21 9.39 -4.46
CA ALA A 51 0.95 9.88 -3.11
C ALA A 51 2.10 9.64 -2.12
N GLY A 52 3.05 8.76 -2.46
CA GLY A 52 4.19 8.40 -1.61
C GLY A 52 3.85 7.35 -0.56
N ALA A 53 2.86 6.48 -0.81
CA ALA A 53 2.49 5.43 0.13
C ALA A 53 3.59 4.36 0.31
N PRO A 54 4.36 3.93 -0.72
CA PRO A 54 5.47 3.00 -0.50
C PRO A 54 6.54 3.56 0.42
N GLU A 55 6.91 4.83 0.27
CA GLU A 55 7.88 5.52 1.12
C GLU A 55 7.37 5.68 2.56
N PHE A 56 6.08 5.99 2.70
CA PHE A 56 5.41 6.08 4.00
C PHE A 56 5.47 4.74 4.73
N ILE A 57 5.16 3.65 4.03
CA ILE A 57 5.18 2.29 4.60
C ILE A 57 6.60 1.88 4.98
N ASP A 58 7.60 2.10 4.12
CA ASP A 58 8.99 1.76 4.38
C ASP A 58 9.53 2.52 5.61
N LEU A 59 9.25 3.82 5.70
CA LEU A 59 9.65 4.65 6.84
C LEU A 59 9.06 4.13 8.16
N LEU A 60 7.75 3.87 8.21
CA LEU A 60 7.10 3.35 9.41
C LEU A 60 7.61 1.95 9.76
N THR A 61 7.88 1.13 8.75
CA THR A 61 8.42 -0.22 8.95
C THR A 61 9.83 -0.17 9.52
N SER A 62 10.66 0.80 9.12
CA SER A 62 12.02 0.96 9.64
C SER A 62 12.06 1.21 11.15
N GLU A 63 11.00 1.79 11.71
CA GLU A 63 10.89 2.18 13.11
C GLU A 63 10.06 1.20 13.97
N ASN A 64 9.41 0.20 13.35
CA ASN A 64 8.46 -0.69 14.04
C ASN A 64 8.75 -2.18 13.79
N PRO A 65 9.27 -2.91 14.79
CA PRO A 65 9.56 -4.35 14.66
C PRO A 65 8.35 -5.23 14.31
N GLU A 66 7.14 -4.87 14.77
CA GLU A 66 5.92 -5.61 14.40
C GLU A 66 5.64 -5.46 12.90
N PHE A 67 5.81 -4.26 12.34
CA PHE A 67 5.62 -4.02 10.90
C PHE A 67 6.68 -4.74 10.08
N GLN A 68 7.95 -4.78 10.57
CA GLN A 68 9.03 -5.54 9.96
C GLN A 68 8.67 -7.02 9.83
N ASN A 69 8.17 -7.64 10.89
CA ASN A 69 7.74 -9.03 10.86
C ASN A 69 6.57 -9.27 9.91
N ARG A 70 5.56 -8.40 9.94
CA ARG A 70 4.34 -8.58 9.13
C ARG A 70 4.57 -8.32 7.65
N LEU A 71 5.25 -7.24 7.31
CA LEU A 71 5.50 -6.86 5.91
C LEU A 71 6.68 -7.63 5.32
N GLY A 72 7.80 -7.73 6.04
CA GLY A 72 8.96 -8.50 5.58
C GLY A 72 8.62 -9.98 5.41
N GLY A 73 7.98 -10.60 6.40
CA GLY A 73 7.50 -11.98 6.31
C GLY A 73 6.45 -12.19 5.23
N GLY A 74 5.58 -11.20 5.00
CA GLY A 74 4.58 -11.23 3.94
C GLY A 74 5.17 -11.15 2.54
N LEU A 75 6.15 -10.29 2.31
CA LEU A 75 6.87 -10.20 1.03
C LEU A 75 7.66 -11.48 0.74
N MET A 76 8.31 -12.06 1.75
CA MET A 76 8.99 -13.37 1.61
C MET A 76 8.01 -14.49 1.26
N TRP A 77 6.85 -14.53 1.93
CA TRP A 77 5.80 -15.49 1.59
C TRP A 77 5.32 -15.33 0.14
N LEU A 78 5.12 -14.10 -0.31
CA LEU A 78 4.66 -13.80 -1.67
C LEU A 78 5.66 -14.30 -2.72
N ASP A 79 6.95 -14.00 -2.53
CA ASP A 79 8.00 -14.47 -3.43
C ASP A 79 8.10 -16.01 -3.43
N SER A 80 8.02 -16.67 -2.27
CA SER A 80 7.99 -18.12 -2.17
C SER A 80 6.80 -18.73 -2.90
N TYR A 81 5.60 -18.17 -2.69
CA TYR A 81 4.38 -18.61 -3.36
C TYR A 81 4.46 -18.46 -4.90
N CYS A 82 5.07 -17.36 -5.38
CA CYS A 82 5.29 -17.15 -6.81
C CYS A 82 6.31 -18.12 -7.39
N LEU A 83 7.39 -18.41 -6.66
CA LEU A 83 8.41 -19.40 -7.06
C LEU A 83 7.79 -20.79 -7.19
N ASP A 84 6.99 -21.22 -6.21
CA ASP A 84 6.35 -22.53 -6.22
C ASP A 84 5.34 -22.67 -7.37
N ARG A 85 4.62 -21.59 -7.70
CA ARG A 85 3.55 -21.62 -8.69
C ARG A 85 4.00 -21.33 -10.12
N TYR A 86 4.95 -20.42 -10.29
CA TYR A 86 5.37 -19.89 -11.60
C TYR A 86 6.85 -20.03 -11.87
N GLY A 87 7.67 -20.48 -10.92
CA GLY A 87 9.13 -20.58 -11.04
C GLY A 87 9.84 -19.22 -11.13
N LYS A 88 9.18 -18.14 -10.65
CA LYS A 88 9.66 -16.76 -10.75
C LYS A 88 9.32 -15.97 -9.48
N LEU A 89 10.12 -14.95 -9.17
CA LEU A 89 9.79 -13.98 -8.11
C LEU A 89 8.60 -13.11 -8.54
N TYR A 90 7.89 -12.52 -7.58
CA TYR A 90 6.72 -11.69 -7.86
C TYR A 90 7.00 -10.58 -8.88
N THR A 91 8.13 -9.90 -8.78
CA THR A 91 8.54 -8.84 -9.72
C THR A 91 8.77 -9.33 -11.15
N GLU A 92 9.03 -10.63 -11.33
CA GLU A 92 9.30 -11.28 -12.62
C GLU A 92 8.05 -11.90 -13.25
N THR A 93 6.93 -11.95 -12.51
CA THR A 93 5.66 -12.49 -13.01
C THR A 93 4.97 -11.54 -13.97
N THR A 94 4.10 -12.08 -14.83
CA THR A 94 3.32 -11.26 -15.77
C THR A 94 2.22 -10.46 -15.04
N PRO A 95 1.68 -9.39 -15.65
CA PRO A 95 0.57 -8.64 -15.06
C PRO A 95 -0.65 -9.52 -14.73
N GLU A 96 -0.97 -10.49 -15.57
CA GLU A 96 -2.07 -11.44 -15.38
C GLU A 96 -1.82 -12.33 -14.17
N GLN A 97 -0.59 -12.84 -14.02
CA GLN A 97 -0.18 -13.64 -12.86
C GLN A 97 -0.23 -12.83 -11.56
N ARG A 98 0.21 -11.58 -11.59
CA ARG A 98 0.12 -10.66 -10.43
C ARG A 98 -1.34 -10.44 -10.04
N LYS A 99 -2.21 -10.20 -11.00
CA LYS A 99 -3.65 -10.03 -10.76
C LYS A 99 -4.25 -11.28 -10.13
N GLU A 100 -3.95 -12.46 -10.67
CA GLU A 100 -4.42 -13.74 -10.13
C GLU A 100 -4.00 -13.92 -8.65
N ILE A 101 -2.74 -13.66 -8.32
CA ILE A 101 -2.25 -13.78 -6.94
C ILE A 101 -2.95 -12.77 -6.02
N ILE A 102 -3.07 -11.52 -6.45
CA ILE A 102 -3.75 -10.48 -5.66
C ILE A 102 -5.21 -10.88 -5.40
N GLU A 103 -5.93 -11.39 -6.39
CA GLU A 103 -7.30 -11.87 -6.23
C GLU A 103 -7.40 -13.03 -5.23
N LEU A 104 -6.39 -13.93 -5.21
CA LEU A 104 -6.34 -15.02 -4.23
C LEU A 104 -6.17 -14.51 -2.80
N ILE A 105 -5.32 -13.53 -2.57
CA ILE A 105 -4.99 -13.05 -1.21
C ILE A 105 -5.83 -11.85 -0.75
N ALA A 106 -6.61 -11.23 -1.62
CA ALA A 106 -7.44 -10.09 -1.27
C ALA A 106 -8.64 -10.45 -0.36
N TYR A 107 -9.11 -11.68 -0.41
CA TYR A 107 -10.35 -12.08 0.25
C TYR A 107 -10.14 -13.11 1.35
N ARG A 108 -10.62 -12.78 2.57
CA ARG A 108 -10.55 -13.69 3.75
C ARG A 108 -11.21 -15.06 3.53
N LYS A 109 -12.22 -15.13 2.66
CA LYS A 109 -12.89 -16.41 2.31
C LYS A 109 -11.91 -17.42 1.69
N ASN A 110 -10.91 -16.95 0.94
CA ASN A 110 -9.94 -17.83 0.28
C ASN A 110 -9.02 -18.50 1.30
N ALA A 111 -8.62 -17.79 2.37
CA ALA A 111 -7.84 -18.38 3.46
C ALA A 111 -8.61 -19.41 4.30
N LYS A 112 -9.96 -19.35 4.30
CA LYS A 112 -10.80 -20.38 4.92
C LYS A 112 -10.88 -21.64 4.06
N ALA A 113 -10.97 -21.47 2.74
CA ALA A 113 -11.01 -22.57 1.78
C ALA A 113 -9.62 -23.20 1.60
N ASN A 114 -8.55 -22.41 1.59
CA ASN A 114 -7.18 -22.88 1.46
C ASN A 114 -6.29 -22.32 2.58
N PRO A 115 -5.93 -23.14 3.58
CA PRO A 115 -5.09 -22.70 4.71
C PRO A 115 -3.71 -22.18 4.33
N GLU A 116 -3.14 -22.57 3.18
CA GLU A 116 -1.83 -22.10 2.69
C GLU A 116 -1.84 -20.59 2.40
N LEU A 117 -3.01 -20.05 2.07
CA LEU A 117 -3.18 -18.63 1.78
C LEU A 117 -3.30 -17.75 3.04
N ARG A 118 -3.36 -18.33 4.24
CA ARG A 118 -3.61 -17.57 5.49
C ARG A 118 -2.61 -16.44 5.70
N GLN A 119 -1.33 -16.74 5.50
CA GLN A 119 -0.27 -15.75 5.67
C GLN A 119 -0.38 -14.65 4.62
N GLY A 120 -0.56 -15.02 3.35
CA GLY A 120 -0.72 -14.04 2.26
C GLY A 120 -1.93 -13.14 2.45
N VAL A 121 -3.08 -13.72 2.84
CA VAL A 121 -4.31 -12.95 3.12
C VAL A 121 -4.13 -11.99 4.30
N ALA A 122 -3.46 -12.43 5.38
CA ALA A 122 -3.18 -11.57 6.53
C ALA A 122 -2.20 -10.44 6.17
N PHE A 123 -1.15 -10.75 5.41
CA PHE A 123 -0.21 -9.78 4.88
C PHE A 123 -0.91 -8.74 4.00
N PHE A 124 -1.67 -9.19 3.00
CA PHE A 124 -2.32 -8.27 2.04
C PHE A 124 -3.34 -7.37 2.73
N ALA A 125 -4.12 -7.90 3.68
CA ALA A 125 -5.05 -7.09 4.47
C ALA A 125 -4.35 -5.99 5.27
N PHE A 126 -3.18 -6.30 5.84
CA PHE A 126 -2.38 -5.31 6.56
C PHE A 126 -1.77 -4.28 5.61
N LEU A 127 -1.16 -4.74 4.52
CA LEU A 127 -0.58 -3.86 3.51
C LEU A 127 -1.61 -2.91 2.92
N ARG A 128 -2.82 -3.41 2.60
CA ARG A 128 -3.91 -2.58 2.09
C ARG A 128 -4.27 -1.45 3.05
N ASN A 129 -4.38 -1.73 4.35
CA ASN A 129 -4.67 -0.70 5.34
C ASN A 129 -3.55 0.35 5.38
N MET A 130 -2.28 -0.09 5.42
CA MET A 130 -1.12 0.81 5.39
C MET A 130 -1.08 1.66 4.11
N THR A 131 -1.45 1.08 2.96
CA THR A 131 -1.53 1.82 1.68
C THR A 131 -2.62 2.88 1.73
N CYS A 132 -3.80 2.54 2.27
CA CYS A 132 -4.89 3.50 2.48
C CYS A 132 -4.47 4.62 3.44
N ASP A 133 -3.81 4.29 4.55
CA ASP A 133 -3.31 5.29 5.50
C ASP A 133 -2.31 6.23 4.81
N GLY A 134 -1.35 5.67 4.05
CA GLY A 134 -0.37 6.45 3.31
C GLY A 134 -1.00 7.31 2.21
N PHE A 135 -2.04 6.83 1.53
CA PHE A 135 -2.73 7.58 0.48
C PHE A 135 -3.59 8.70 1.08
N TYR A 136 -4.56 8.37 1.94
CA TYR A 136 -5.56 9.34 2.43
C TYR A 136 -5.01 10.37 3.42
N THR A 137 -3.81 10.18 3.96
CA THR A 137 -3.09 11.18 4.76
C THR A 137 -2.11 12.01 3.92
N SER A 138 -1.97 11.72 2.63
CA SER A 138 -1.17 12.50 1.69
C SER A 138 -1.93 13.72 1.16
N LYS A 139 -1.20 14.65 0.52
CA LYS A 139 -1.84 15.79 -0.15
C LYS A 139 -2.80 15.33 -1.26
N ILE A 140 -2.39 14.35 -2.07
CA ILE A 140 -3.19 13.79 -3.18
C ILE A 140 -4.49 13.18 -2.65
N GLY A 141 -4.41 12.35 -1.61
CA GLY A 141 -5.60 11.72 -1.04
C GLY A 141 -6.53 12.70 -0.34
N ILE A 142 -6.01 13.73 0.32
CA ILE A 142 -6.82 14.81 0.92
C ILE A 142 -7.56 15.59 -0.17
N GLU A 143 -6.89 15.91 -1.28
CA GLU A 143 -7.49 16.58 -2.43
C GLU A 143 -8.55 15.69 -3.11
N ASP A 144 -8.29 14.38 -3.24
CA ASP A 144 -9.25 13.42 -3.80
C ASP A 144 -10.55 13.32 -2.96
N LEU A 145 -10.44 13.35 -1.64
CA LEU A 145 -11.56 13.39 -0.72
C LEU A 145 -12.30 14.74 -0.69
N LEU A 146 -11.78 15.78 -1.37
CA LEU A 146 -12.28 17.16 -1.27
C LEU A 146 -12.32 17.66 0.19
N TYR A 147 -11.41 17.15 1.05
CA TYR A 147 -11.39 17.49 2.46
C TYR A 147 -10.78 18.87 2.66
N ILE A 148 -11.60 19.80 3.10
CA ILE A 148 -11.21 21.22 3.32
C ILE A 148 -10.71 21.51 4.75
N GLY A 149 -10.60 20.49 5.59
CA GLY A 149 -10.28 20.63 7.02
C GLY A 149 -11.51 20.74 7.92
N ASN A 150 -11.27 20.79 9.22
CA ASN A 150 -12.32 21.02 10.20
C ASN A 150 -12.69 22.49 10.21
N VAL A 151 -13.94 22.81 9.93
CA VAL A 151 -14.51 24.14 9.99
C VAL A 151 -15.61 24.20 11.06
N THR A 152 -15.62 25.30 11.85
CA THR A 152 -16.71 25.53 12.79
C THR A 152 -17.96 25.93 11.99
N ARG A 153 -19.05 25.21 12.19
CA ARG A 153 -20.36 25.55 11.63
C ARG A 153 -21.27 26.06 12.73
N SER A 154 -21.95 27.17 12.46
CA SER A 154 -22.96 27.71 13.37
C SER A 154 -24.22 26.85 13.38
N GLU A 155 -24.52 26.20 12.26
CA GLU A 155 -25.70 25.32 12.11
C GLU A 155 -25.30 24.03 11.39
N TRP A 156 -25.91 22.92 11.75
CA TRP A 156 -25.80 21.64 11.07
C TRP A 156 -26.95 21.48 10.06
N PRO A 157 -26.64 21.47 8.74
CA PRO A 157 -27.68 21.40 7.71
C PRO A 157 -28.31 20.00 7.55
N GLY A 158 -27.89 19.03 8.37
CA GLY A 158 -28.26 17.62 8.20
C GLY A 158 -27.41 16.88 7.16
N CYS A 159 -27.67 15.59 7.00
CA CYS A 159 -27.10 14.80 5.90
C CYS A 159 -27.98 14.99 4.66
N PRO A 160 -27.38 15.04 3.44
CA PRO A 160 -28.16 14.95 2.20
C PRO A 160 -29.00 13.67 2.20
N ALA A 161 -30.19 13.72 1.63
CA ALA A 161 -30.97 12.51 1.40
C ALA A 161 -30.17 11.54 0.53
N LEU A 162 -30.20 10.26 0.87
CA LEU A 162 -29.61 9.23 0.04
C LEU A 162 -30.34 9.21 -1.32
N PRO A 163 -29.64 9.08 -2.44
CA PRO A 163 -30.30 8.85 -3.72
C PRO A 163 -31.10 7.55 -3.66
N GLU A 164 -32.34 7.57 -4.21
CA GLU A 164 -33.21 6.40 -4.33
C GLU A 164 -32.62 5.38 -5.33
#